data_0f57fb723291cfcc81c7f6f9a7fbfb0f
#
_entry.id   0f57fb723291cfcc81c7f6f9a7fbfb0f
#
_cell.length_a   1.000
_cell.length_b   1.000
_cell.length_c   1.000
_cell.angle_alpha   90.00
_cell.angle_beta   90.00
_cell.angle_gamma   90.00
#
_symmetry.space_group_name_H-M   'P 1'
#
loop_
_entity.id
_entity.type
_entity.pdbx_description
1 polymer ?
#
loop_
_entity_poly.entity_id
_entity_poly.type
_entity_poly.pdbx_seq_one_letter_code
_entity_poly.pdbx_strand_id
1 'polypeptide(L)'
;ADWAVSSDRKVGEVGVIEVDGGYVVMYITATAHLDETRAVNVRHILFQFKSTDSSGTTANLTDEQKTEYYNKAKTVYDQYLANPTEDNFAALANSNSDDTGSNTKGGLYENVKPGQMVTQFNDWCFDSSRKPGDTDIIETTYGYHIMYFVGTADETVWKAKVRSTLATSKFEEFDKELVSDTG
;
A
#
# COMPACT_ATOMS: atom_id res chain seq x y z
N ALA A 1 -12.51 -7.66 26.16
CA ALA A 1 -12.29 -6.85 24.95
C ALA A 1 -13.45 -5.86 24.71
N ASP A 2 -14.66 -6.21 25.05
CA ASP A 2 -15.89 -5.47 24.71
C ASP A 2 -16.01 -4.10 25.39
N TRP A 3 -15.42 -3.94 26.59
CA TRP A 3 -15.47 -2.67 27.29
C TRP A 3 -14.85 -1.50 26.49
N ALA A 4 -13.68 -1.70 25.90
CA ALA A 4 -12.94 -0.63 25.22
C ALA A 4 -13.57 -0.20 23.89
N VAL A 5 -14.32 -1.07 23.24
CA VAL A 5 -14.91 -0.83 21.91
C VAL A 5 -16.39 -0.46 21.94
N SER A 6 -16.98 -0.31 23.14
CA SER A 6 -18.36 0.14 23.29
C SER A 6 -18.51 1.57 22.75
N SER A 7 -19.57 1.82 21.97
CA SER A 7 -19.91 3.14 21.40
C SER A 7 -20.17 4.22 22.46
N ASP A 8 -20.41 3.82 23.71
CA ASP A 8 -20.73 4.74 24.82
C ASP A 8 -19.47 5.28 25.51
N ARG A 9 -18.29 4.80 25.14
CA ARG A 9 -17.05 5.24 25.76
C ARG A 9 -16.70 6.69 25.39
N LYS A 10 -16.13 7.38 26.36
CA LYS A 10 -15.68 8.78 26.19
C LYS A 10 -14.17 8.88 26.40
N VAL A 11 -13.54 9.79 25.68
CA VAL A 11 -12.12 10.12 25.90
C VAL A 11 -11.91 10.54 27.35
N GLY A 12 -10.88 10.02 28.00
CA GLY A 12 -10.59 10.22 29.42
C GLY A 12 -11.24 9.21 30.36
N GLU A 13 -12.10 8.33 29.86
CA GLU A 13 -12.73 7.30 30.69
C GLU A 13 -11.72 6.21 31.09
N VAL A 14 -11.81 5.79 32.35
CA VAL A 14 -10.98 4.71 32.92
C VAL A 14 -11.86 3.53 33.28
N GLY A 15 -11.45 2.34 32.89
CA GLY A 15 -12.09 1.09 33.26
C GLY A 15 -11.10 0.12 33.86
N VAL A 16 -11.60 -0.70 34.78
CA VAL A 16 -10.86 -1.83 35.34
C VAL A 16 -11.60 -3.10 34.93
N ILE A 17 -10.90 -4.00 34.25
CA ILE A 17 -11.45 -5.26 33.76
C ILE A 17 -10.72 -6.41 34.43
N GLU A 18 -11.48 -7.34 34.96
CA GLU A 18 -10.93 -8.61 35.45
C GLU A 18 -10.62 -9.52 34.25
N VAL A 19 -9.43 -10.11 34.27
CA VAL A 19 -8.96 -11.09 33.29
C VAL A 19 -8.36 -12.28 34.03
N ASP A 20 -8.15 -13.39 33.33
CA ASP A 20 -7.46 -14.53 33.93
C ASP A 20 -6.08 -14.11 34.45
N GLY A 21 -5.91 -14.23 35.76
CA GLY A 21 -4.66 -13.91 36.45
C GLY A 21 -4.51 -12.48 36.97
N GLY A 22 -5.56 -11.61 36.87
CA GLY A 22 -5.47 -10.27 37.43
C GLY A 22 -6.48 -9.25 36.89
N TYR A 23 -6.10 -8.00 36.99
CA TYR A 23 -6.90 -6.86 36.55
C TYR A 23 -6.12 -6.02 35.52
N VAL A 24 -6.82 -5.57 34.48
CA VAL A 24 -6.29 -4.62 33.50
C VAL A 24 -6.96 -3.28 33.69
N VAL A 25 -6.17 -2.24 33.87
CA VAL A 25 -6.64 -0.85 33.89
C VAL A 25 -6.50 -0.29 32.47
N MET A 26 -7.59 0.19 31.90
CA MET A 26 -7.65 0.78 30.56
C MET A 26 -8.04 2.25 30.65
N TYR A 27 -7.43 3.07 29.80
CA TYR A 27 -7.74 4.48 29.64
C TYR A 27 -8.10 4.75 28.18
N ILE A 28 -9.22 5.40 27.93
CA ILE A 28 -9.67 5.74 26.59
C ILE A 28 -8.98 7.02 26.12
N THR A 29 -8.06 6.89 25.19
CA THR A 29 -7.36 8.00 24.55
C THR A 29 -8.10 8.57 23.34
N ALA A 30 -8.90 7.73 22.66
CA ALA A 30 -9.75 8.12 21.54
C ALA A 30 -10.99 7.24 21.53
N THR A 31 -12.12 7.75 21.09
CA THR A 31 -13.35 6.96 20.89
C THR A 31 -13.19 6.06 19.65
N ALA A 32 -13.85 4.90 19.66
CA ALA A 32 -13.92 4.05 18.49
C ALA A 32 -14.59 4.81 17.34
N HIS A 33 -13.95 4.80 16.19
CA HIS A 33 -14.47 5.35 14.93
C HIS A 33 -14.14 4.40 13.80
N LEU A 34 -14.93 4.44 12.75
CA LEU A 34 -14.63 3.68 11.54
C LEU A 34 -13.44 4.33 10.82
N ASP A 35 -12.47 3.51 10.46
CA ASP A 35 -11.36 3.94 9.62
C ASP A 35 -11.86 4.13 8.18
N GLU A 36 -12.02 5.38 7.76
CA GLU A 36 -12.47 5.72 6.42
C GLU A 36 -11.32 5.67 5.38
N THR A 37 -10.16 5.17 5.77
CA THR A 37 -9.03 5.01 4.85
C THR A 37 -9.39 4.11 3.69
N ARG A 38 -9.08 4.58 2.47
CA ARG A 38 -9.27 3.84 1.23
C ARG A 38 -7.94 3.31 0.73
N ALA A 39 -7.97 2.18 0.07
CA ALA A 39 -6.84 1.73 -0.73
C ALA A 39 -6.65 2.69 -1.93
N VAL A 40 -5.46 2.69 -2.50
CA VAL A 40 -5.14 3.51 -3.66
C VAL A 40 -4.68 2.64 -4.83
N ASN A 41 -4.87 3.16 -6.03
CA ASN A 41 -4.33 2.59 -7.25
C ASN A 41 -3.22 3.52 -7.75
N VAL A 42 -2.07 2.97 -8.04
CA VAL A 42 -0.89 3.71 -8.48
C VAL A 42 -0.19 2.96 -9.61
N ARG A 43 0.50 3.69 -10.47
CA ARG A 43 1.50 3.12 -11.37
C ARG A 43 2.88 3.56 -10.92
N HIS A 44 3.88 2.73 -11.17
CA HIS A 44 5.25 3.13 -10.94
C HIS A 44 6.21 2.54 -11.98
N ILE A 45 7.36 3.19 -12.11
CA ILE A 45 8.50 2.72 -12.92
C ILE A 45 9.69 2.64 -11.98
N LEU A 46 10.22 1.45 -11.74
CA LEU A 46 11.37 1.23 -10.87
C LEU A 46 12.66 1.22 -11.65
N PHE A 47 13.62 2.01 -11.21
CA PHE A 47 15.04 1.90 -11.55
C PHE A 47 15.78 1.29 -10.37
N GLN A 48 15.88 -0.03 -10.38
CA GLN A 48 16.37 -0.80 -9.23
C GLN A 48 17.87 -0.60 -9.03
N PHE A 49 18.26 -0.30 -7.80
CA PHE A 49 19.66 -0.31 -7.40
C PHE A 49 20.21 -1.73 -7.53
N LYS A 50 21.24 -1.90 -8.35
CA LYS A 50 21.93 -3.19 -8.53
C LYS A 50 23.24 -3.11 -7.77
N SER A 51 23.49 -4.12 -6.93
CA SER A 51 24.78 -4.22 -6.22
C SER A 51 25.93 -4.31 -7.23
N THR A 52 26.99 -3.57 -6.97
CA THR A 52 28.23 -3.62 -7.76
C THR A 52 29.27 -4.54 -7.11
N ASP A 53 28.98 -5.07 -5.94
CA ASP A 53 29.87 -5.98 -5.22
C ASP A 53 29.36 -7.43 -5.22
N SER A 54 30.29 -8.36 -4.95
CA SER A 54 30.00 -9.80 -4.88
C SER A 54 29.18 -10.22 -3.65
N SER A 55 28.86 -9.28 -2.75
CA SER A 55 28.08 -9.54 -1.54
C SER A 55 26.56 -9.44 -1.75
N GLY A 56 26.12 -8.91 -2.88
CA GLY A 56 24.69 -8.80 -3.21
C GLY A 56 23.91 -7.77 -2.41
N THR A 57 24.58 -6.95 -1.61
CA THR A 57 23.93 -5.89 -0.81
C THR A 57 23.93 -4.55 -1.57
N THR A 58 22.74 -3.96 -1.72
CA THR A 58 22.55 -2.62 -2.30
C THR A 58 22.92 -1.49 -1.35
N ALA A 59 23.38 -1.83 -0.14
CA ALA A 59 23.56 -0.88 0.97
C ALA A 59 24.69 0.13 0.80
N ASN A 60 25.54 0.02 -0.22
CA ASN A 60 26.77 0.81 -0.34
C ASN A 60 26.95 1.49 -1.71
N LEU A 61 25.86 1.91 -2.36
CA LEU A 61 25.98 2.74 -3.55
C LEU A 61 26.57 4.10 -3.19
N THR A 62 27.55 4.57 -3.99
CA THR A 62 28.05 5.93 -3.85
C THR A 62 27.03 6.96 -4.34
N ASP A 63 27.19 8.21 -3.94
CA ASP A 63 26.28 9.29 -4.39
C ASP A 63 26.33 9.47 -5.91
N GLU A 64 27.49 9.23 -6.54
CA GLU A 64 27.63 9.25 -7.98
C GLU A 64 26.80 8.15 -8.65
N GLN A 65 26.84 6.92 -8.10
CA GLN A 65 26.06 5.79 -8.62
C GLN A 65 24.55 6.05 -8.46
N LYS A 66 24.12 6.59 -7.31
CA LYS A 66 22.73 7.00 -7.12
C LYS A 66 22.31 8.09 -8.10
N THR A 67 23.20 9.05 -8.37
CA THR A 67 22.96 10.10 -9.36
C THR A 67 22.76 9.53 -10.78
N GLU A 68 23.48 8.47 -11.15
CA GLU A 68 23.26 7.80 -12.45
C GLU A 68 21.85 7.17 -12.53
N TYR A 69 21.39 6.50 -11.47
CA TYR A 69 20.03 5.94 -11.43
C TYR A 69 18.97 7.04 -11.46
N TYR A 70 19.17 8.12 -10.71
CA TYR A 70 18.28 9.28 -10.75
C TYR A 70 18.18 9.87 -12.16
N ASN A 71 19.32 10.04 -12.85
CA ASN A 71 19.34 10.59 -14.22
C ASN A 71 18.62 9.68 -15.22
N LYS A 72 18.68 8.34 -15.04
CA LYS A 72 17.90 7.39 -15.84
C LYS A 72 16.40 7.57 -15.58
N ALA A 73 15.99 7.63 -14.30
CA ALA A 73 14.62 7.89 -13.93
C ALA A 73 14.13 9.23 -14.48
N LYS A 74 14.92 10.29 -14.31
CA LYS A 74 14.60 11.63 -14.83
C LYS A 74 14.43 11.65 -16.34
N THR A 75 15.27 10.94 -17.09
CA THR A 75 15.16 10.85 -18.55
C THR A 75 13.80 10.28 -18.98
N VAL A 76 13.36 9.20 -18.33
CA VAL A 76 12.05 8.59 -18.61
C VAL A 76 10.90 9.47 -18.11
N TYR A 77 11.09 10.13 -16.98
CA TYR A 77 10.11 11.09 -16.48
C TYR A 77 9.93 12.29 -17.41
N ASP A 78 11.01 12.82 -17.99
CA ASP A 78 10.94 13.89 -18.98
C ASP A 78 10.22 13.43 -20.28
N GLN A 79 10.35 12.16 -20.68
CA GLN A 79 9.57 11.58 -21.79
C GLN A 79 8.07 11.51 -21.45
N TYR A 80 7.72 11.14 -20.20
CA TYR A 80 6.35 11.20 -19.74
C TYR A 80 5.81 12.64 -19.80
N LEU A 81 6.56 13.62 -19.29
CA LEU A 81 6.12 15.02 -19.25
C LEU A 81 5.89 15.62 -20.66
N ALA A 82 6.55 15.09 -21.68
CA ALA A 82 6.30 15.48 -23.07
C ALA A 82 4.92 15.04 -23.60
N ASN A 83 4.34 13.98 -23.01
CA ASN A 83 2.98 13.50 -23.30
C ASN A 83 2.35 12.93 -22.01
N PRO A 84 1.85 13.78 -21.10
CA PRO A 84 1.45 13.39 -19.74
C PRO A 84 0.08 12.71 -19.70
N THR A 85 0.00 11.50 -20.24
CA THR A 85 -1.20 10.64 -20.19
C THR A 85 -0.91 9.35 -19.43
N GLU A 86 -1.93 8.76 -18.80
CA GLU A 86 -1.79 7.48 -18.11
C GLU A 86 -1.33 6.37 -19.04
N ASP A 87 -1.85 6.34 -20.28
CA ASP A 87 -1.47 5.35 -21.29
C ASP A 87 0.02 5.46 -21.67
N ASN A 88 0.53 6.69 -21.81
CA ASN A 88 1.96 6.91 -22.06
C ASN A 88 2.79 6.47 -20.85
N PHE A 89 2.35 6.77 -19.62
CA PHE A 89 3.02 6.29 -18.40
C PHE A 89 3.09 4.75 -18.39
N ALA A 90 1.97 4.08 -18.69
CA ALA A 90 1.91 2.63 -18.75
C ALA A 90 2.85 2.04 -19.82
N ALA A 91 2.93 2.65 -21.00
CA ALA A 91 3.84 2.24 -22.05
C ALA A 91 5.32 2.39 -21.62
N LEU A 92 5.66 3.51 -20.97
CA LEU A 92 7.01 3.74 -20.42
C LEU A 92 7.34 2.76 -19.31
N ALA A 93 6.37 2.40 -18.45
CA ALA A 93 6.56 1.39 -17.42
C ALA A 93 6.85 0.01 -18.01
N ASN A 94 6.10 -0.40 -19.03
CA ASN A 94 6.33 -1.66 -19.73
C ASN A 94 7.74 -1.76 -20.33
N SER A 95 8.29 -0.62 -20.78
CA SER A 95 9.57 -0.59 -21.51
C SER A 95 10.78 -0.36 -20.62
N ASN A 96 10.62 0.29 -19.47
CA ASN A 96 11.73 0.79 -18.66
C ASN A 96 11.78 0.31 -17.22
N SER A 97 10.68 -0.27 -16.68
CA SER A 97 10.65 -0.65 -15.27
C SER A 97 11.40 -1.94 -14.98
N ASP A 98 12.28 -1.91 -13.99
CA ASP A 98 12.94 -3.09 -13.44
C ASP A 98 12.00 -3.91 -12.52
N ASP A 99 10.77 -3.41 -12.19
CA ASP A 99 9.80 -4.16 -11.39
C ASP A 99 9.06 -5.21 -12.22
N THR A 100 9.51 -6.45 -12.15
CA THR A 100 8.91 -7.58 -12.88
C THR A 100 7.50 -7.96 -12.42
N GLY A 101 7.07 -7.47 -11.24
CA GLY A 101 5.73 -7.72 -10.70
C GLY A 101 4.63 -6.88 -11.37
N SER A 102 5.00 -5.71 -11.90
CA SER A 102 4.04 -4.77 -12.48
C SER A 102 4.39 -4.27 -13.89
N ASN A 103 5.63 -4.42 -14.37
CA ASN A 103 6.07 -3.85 -15.66
C ASN A 103 5.23 -4.34 -16.85
N THR A 104 4.74 -5.57 -16.86
CA THR A 104 3.86 -6.12 -17.93
C THR A 104 2.41 -5.61 -17.84
N LYS A 105 2.08 -4.89 -16.77
CA LYS A 105 0.76 -4.29 -16.50
C LYS A 105 0.81 -2.76 -16.51
N GLY A 106 1.81 -2.17 -17.16
CA GLY A 106 2.01 -0.72 -17.18
C GLY A 106 2.37 -0.14 -15.81
N GLY A 107 3.09 -0.91 -14.98
CA GLY A 107 3.48 -0.49 -13.64
C GLY A 107 2.35 -0.42 -12.63
N LEU A 108 1.17 -1.00 -12.90
CA LEU A 108 -0.04 -0.86 -12.07
C LEU A 108 0.02 -1.73 -10.81
N TYR A 109 -0.21 -1.08 -9.67
CA TYR A 109 -0.58 -1.68 -8.40
C TYR A 109 -1.98 -1.21 -8.01
N GLU A 110 -2.90 -2.15 -7.88
CA GLU A 110 -4.27 -1.90 -7.48
C GLU A 110 -4.50 -2.22 -6.00
N ASN A 111 -5.38 -1.47 -5.38
CA ASN A 111 -5.80 -1.68 -4.00
C ASN A 111 -4.64 -1.72 -2.99
N VAL A 112 -3.64 -0.87 -3.20
CA VAL A 112 -2.53 -0.68 -2.25
C VAL A 112 -3.11 -0.15 -0.94
N LYS A 113 -2.81 -0.84 0.16
CA LYS A 113 -3.29 -0.49 1.49
C LYS A 113 -2.21 0.26 2.28
N PRO A 114 -2.61 1.11 3.24
CA PRO A 114 -1.63 1.74 4.13
C PRO A 114 -0.71 0.73 4.80
N GLY A 115 0.59 1.01 4.82
CA GLY A 115 1.61 0.16 5.41
C GLY A 115 1.97 -1.09 4.60
N GLN A 116 1.45 -1.27 3.40
CA GLN A 116 1.75 -2.41 2.54
C GLN A 116 3.09 -2.25 1.80
N MET A 117 3.48 -1.02 1.50
CA MET A 117 4.69 -0.67 0.77
C MET A 117 5.77 -0.11 1.70
N VAL A 118 7.01 -0.01 1.21
CA VAL A 118 8.09 0.69 1.94
C VAL A 118 7.71 2.12 2.24
N THR A 119 8.26 2.67 3.33
CA THR A 119 7.82 3.93 3.94
C THR A 119 7.68 5.06 2.91
N GLN A 120 8.69 5.35 2.13
CA GLN A 120 8.68 6.46 1.17
C GLN A 120 7.60 6.30 0.08
N PHE A 121 7.40 5.07 -0.40
CA PHE A 121 6.35 4.76 -1.37
C PHE A 121 4.97 4.91 -0.73
N ASN A 122 4.80 4.37 0.49
CA ASN A 122 3.57 4.48 1.25
C ASN A 122 3.20 5.94 1.51
N ASP A 123 4.14 6.74 2.02
CA ASP A 123 3.90 8.13 2.38
C ASP A 123 3.52 8.97 1.16
N TRP A 124 4.16 8.70 0.01
CA TRP A 124 3.77 9.33 -1.23
C TRP A 124 2.34 8.98 -1.65
N CYS A 125 1.97 7.69 -1.56
CA CYS A 125 0.64 7.20 -1.95
C CYS A 125 -0.49 7.75 -1.08
N PHE A 126 -0.23 7.92 0.22
CA PHE A 126 -1.25 8.28 1.21
C PHE A 126 -1.16 9.73 1.69
N ASP A 127 -0.41 10.58 0.98
CA ASP A 127 -0.47 12.02 1.19
C ASP A 127 -1.89 12.52 0.87
N SER A 128 -2.52 13.19 1.83
CA SER A 128 -3.91 13.66 1.74
C SER A 128 -4.16 14.70 0.64
N SER A 129 -3.11 15.32 0.12
CA SER A 129 -3.18 16.28 -0.98
C SER A 129 -3.16 15.63 -2.37
N ARG A 130 -2.86 14.32 -2.46
CA ARG A 130 -2.67 13.58 -3.69
C ARG A 130 -3.94 13.53 -4.54
N LYS A 131 -3.78 13.76 -5.84
CA LYS A 131 -4.88 13.76 -6.83
C LYS A 131 -4.54 12.83 -7.99
N PRO A 132 -5.56 12.26 -8.67
CA PRO A 132 -5.34 11.50 -9.90
C PRO A 132 -4.56 12.31 -10.92
N GLY A 133 -3.51 11.68 -11.48
CA GLY A 133 -2.58 12.31 -12.41
C GLY A 133 -1.34 12.93 -11.75
N ASP A 134 -1.27 13.00 -10.42
CA ASP A 134 -0.05 13.45 -9.73
C ASP A 134 1.10 12.47 -9.97
N THR A 135 2.28 13.02 -10.22
CA THR A 135 3.50 12.26 -10.48
C THR A 135 4.70 12.83 -9.75
N ASP A 136 5.67 11.98 -9.43
CA ASP A 136 6.91 12.38 -8.79
C ASP A 136 8.00 11.34 -9.00
N ILE A 137 9.26 11.68 -8.69
CA ILE A 137 10.37 10.73 -8.55
C ILE A 137 10.72 10.62 -7.08
N ILE A 138 10.61 9.43 -6.50
CA ILE A 138 10.95 9.17 -5.11
C ILE A 138 12.11 8.17 -5.00
N GLU A 139 12.93 8.31 -3.96
CA GLU A 139 13.97 7.35 -3.62
C GLU A 139 13.44 6.40 -2.53
N THR A 140 13.70 5.12 -2.70
CA THR A 140 13.45 4.08 -1.70
C THR A 140 14.71 3.24 -1.50
N THR A 141 14.66 2.27 -0.59
CA THR A 141 15.74 1.29 -0.42
C THR A 141 15.96 0.40 -1.65
N TYR A 142 14.98 0.31 -2.54
CA TYR A 142 15.05 -0.50 -3.77
C TYR A 142 15.62 0.26 -4.97
N GLY A 143 15.51 1.59 -4.98
CA GLY A 143 15.90 2.41 -6.12
C GLY A 143 15.08 3.68 -6.24
N TYR A 144 15.14 4.29 -7.42
CA TYR A 144 14.26 5.40 -7.76
C TYR A 144 13.00 4.88 -8.43
N HIS A 145 11.87 5.42 -7.98
CA HIS A 145 10.56 5.15 -8.56
C HIS A 145 10.01 6.43 -9.18
N ILE A 146 9.59 6.36 -10.43
CA ILE A 146 8.67 7.35 -10.97
C ILE A 146 7.28 6.89 -10.58
N MET A 147 6.53 7.75 -9.92
CA MET A 147 5.19 7.47 -9.39
C MET A 147 4.12 8.15 -10.24
N TYR A 148 2.97 7.51 -10.36
CA TYR A 148 1.75 8.07 -10.94
C TYR A 148 0.56 7.66 -10.11
N PHE A 149 -0.20 8.63 -9.61
CA PHE A 149 -1.39 8.37 -8.81
C PHE A 149 -2.62 8.18 -9.72
N VAL A 150 -3.17 6.97 -9.74
CA VAL A 150 -4.36 6.65 -10.53
C VAL A 150 -5.62 7.11 -9.81
N GLY A 151 -5.69 6.89 -8.49
CA GLY A 151 -6.84 7.29 -7.69
C GLY A 151 -7.02 6.44 -6.43
N THR A 152 -8.07 6.74 -5.70
CA THR A 152 -8.50 5.97 -4.52
C THR A 152 -9.54 4.91 -4.92
N ALA A 153 -9.55 3.78 -4.21
CA ALA A 153 -10.60 2.78 -4.36
C ALA A 153 -11.95 3.33 -3.89
N ASP A 154 -13.04 2.82 -4.47
CA ASP A 154 -14.40 3.26 -4.12
C ASP A 154 -14.80 2.89 -2.70
N GLU A 155 -14.18 1.85 -2.16
CA GLU A 155 -14.51 1.28 -0.87
C GLU A 155 -13.39 1.47 0.15
N THR A 156 -13.76 1.68 1.42
CA THR A 156 -12.79 1.74 2.51
C THR A 156 -12.14 0.38 2.77
N VAL A 157 -10.90 0.38 3.27
CA VAL A 157 -10.12 -0.84 3.54
C VAL A 157 -10.87 -1.80 4.48
N TRP A 158 -11.54 -1.26 5.51
CA TRP A 158 -12.28 -2.10 6.45
C TRP A 158 -13.51 -2.76 5.82
N LYS A 159 -14.26 -2.05 4.96
CA LYS A 159 -15.42 -2.62 4.24
C LYS A 159 -14.99 -3.74 3.30
N ALA A 160 -13.92 -3.53 2.54
CA ALA A 160 -13.34 -4.54 1.67
C ALA A 160 -12.93 -5.80 2.46
N LYS A 161 -12.32 -5.62 3.64
CA LYS A 161 -11.94 -6.72 4.52
C LYS A 161 -13.16 -7.48 5.04
N VAL A 162 -14.18 -6.77 5.54
CA VAL A 162 -15.44 -7.40 6.03
C VAL A 162 -16.11 -8.19 4.91
N ARG A 163 -16.22 -7.62 3.71
CA ARG A 163 -16.80 -8.32 2.55
C ARG A 163 -16.05 -9.60 2.22
N SER A 164 -14.72 -9.54 2.18
CA SER A 164 -13.86 -10.69 1.92
C SER A 164 -14.05 -11.79 2.98
N THR A 165 -14.08 -11.42 4.25
CA THR A 165 -14.28 -12.36 5.36
C THR A 165 -15.65 -13.04 5.28
N LEU A 166 -16.72 -12.26 5.04
CA LEU A 166 -18.07 -12.79 4.89
C LEU A 166 -18.21 -13.72 3.69
N ALA A 167 -17.57 -13.39 2.55
CA ALA A 167 -17.56 -14.23 1.37
C ALA A 167 -16.89 -15.58 1.66
N THR A 168 -15.75 -15.58 2.36
CA THR A 168 -15.03 -16.80 2.76
C THR A 168 -15.88 -17.65 3.72
N SER A 169 -16.47 -17.05 4.76
CA SER A 169 -17.31 -17.76 5.72
C SER A 169 -18.52 -18.42 5.06
N LYS A 170 -19.19 -17.72 4.15
CA LYS A 170 -20.34 -18.29 3.41
C LYS A 170 -19.94 -19.41 2.47
N PHE A 171 -18.75 -19.31 1.84
CA PHE A 171 -18.22 -20.39 1.01
C PHE A 171 -17.89 -21.62 1.83
N GLU A 172 -17.27 -21.46 2.99
CA GLU A 172 -16.98 -22.55 3.92
C GLU A 172 -18.24 -23.22 4.48
N GLU A 173 -19.29 -22.43 4.75
CA GLU A 173 -20.59 -22.93 5.19
C GLU A 173 -21.26 -23.75 4.09
N PHE A 174 -21.28 -23.25 2.87
CA PHE A 174 -21.81 -23.94 1.69
C PHE A 174 -21.06 -25.24 1.37
N ASP A 175 -19.74 -25.25 1.48
CA ASP A 175 -18.91 -26.42 1.25
C ASP A 175 -19.18 -27.52 2.29
N LYS A 176 -19.40 -27.15 3.56
CA LYS A 176 -19.80 -28.07 4.63
C LYS A 176 -21.19 -28.68 4.37
N GLU A 177 -22.14 -27.88 3.90
CA GLU A 177 -23.49 -28.39 3.55
C GLU A 177 -23.40 -29.39 2.41
N LEU A 178 -22.63 -29.09 1.34
CA LEU A 178 -22.42 -29.99 0.22
C LEU A 178 -21.79 -31.33 0.62
N VAL A 179 -20.78 -31.30 1.50
CA VAL A 179 -20.12 -32.53 1.97
C VAL A 179 -21.04 -33.35 2.89
N SER A 180 -21.91 -32.69 3.68
CA SER A 180 -22.86 -33.37 4.55
C SER A 180 -24.03 -34.04 3.81
N ASP A 181 -24.36 -33.58 2.60
CA ASP A 181 -25.49 -34.09 1.80
C ASP A 181 -25.08 -35.27 0.87
N THR A 182 -23.78 -35.59 0.83
CA THR A 182 -23.20 -36.65 0.02
C THR A 182 -22.83 -37.93 0.80
N GLY A 183 -23.24 -38.03 2.10
CA GLY A 183 -22.94 -39.14 3.00
C GLY A 183 -24.06 -40.14 3.20
#